data_26f263e8f2597271c50a31292f454c60
#
_entry.id   26f263e8f2597271c50a31292f454c60
#
_cell.length_a   1.000
_cell.length_b   1.000
_cell.length_c   1.000
_cell.angle_alpha   90.00
_cell.angle_beta   90.00
_cell.angle_gamma   90.00
#
_symmetry.space_group_name_H-M   'P 1'
#
loop_
_entity.id
_entity.type
_entity.pdbx_description
1 polymer ?
#
loop_
_entity_poly.entity_id
_entity_poly.type
_entity_poly.pdbx_seq_one_letter_code
_entity_poly.pdbx_strand_id
1 'polypeptide(L)'
;MHSASISTRSALTAACAALVLTTACTAGTTDSTGVPSAGKPTVRVALGVDASYAPFYLAVERGMFAKAGVNVELVKTEGGPAASQAVAAGTAQMAANADSTALPLMVTAPGLRALGVFQSSDRYLKVVLRDGITSPKHIRTMASIGGLGLYATHQYLRHNGIDPNSVKIVQSSAPEIPGMLERGSIDAYILYEPWAAKGAAAGGHIAGRSGDFGVKYVQWLLADQSWLKDNQEVAGKIFKVVAAADELVGDDPEAAAKASDQQVKLPVAQTVKVLPEITFTARGINGTDVTESKKIVDFLLGQKLIKKSPELDTTLLKGWYEQHAE
;
A
#
# COMPACT_ATOMS: atom_id res chain seq x y z
N MET A 1 40.19 11.10 56.39
CA MET A 1 39.86 12.42 57.05
C MET A 1 38.45 12.71 56.61
N HIS A 2 37.56 12.47 57.50
CA HIS A 2 36.52 13.28 58.13
C HIS A 2 35.36 13.65 57.17
N SER A 3 34.23 13.04 57.39
CA SER A 3 33.17 13.34 58.42
C SER A 3 32.19 14.40 57.81
N ALA A 4 30.90 14.42 57.85
CA ALA A 4 29.83 13.75 58.58
C ALA A 4 28.51 14.26 57.95
N SER A 5 27.54 13.39 57.76
CA SER A 5 26.20 13.37 58.35
C SER A 5 25.56 14.69 58.78
N ILE A 6 24.32 14.94 58.40
CA ILE A 6 23.19 15.21 59.32
C ILE A 6 21.86 15.12 58.55
N SER A 7 20.97 14.34 59.14
CA SER A 7 19.54 14.16 58.86
C SER A 7 18.71 15.30 59.44
N THR A 8 17.59 15.65 58.81
CA THR A 8 16.40 16.14 59.57
C THR A 8 15.10 15.75 58.85
N ARG A 9 14.29 15.00 59.57
CA ARG A 9 12.86 14.73 59.30
C ARG A 9 12.05 15.93 59.77
N SER A 10 11.03 16.31 59.04
CA SER A 10 9.88 17.01 59.61
C SER A 10 8.62 16.62 58.82
N ALA A 11 7.70 16.01 59.52
CA ALA A 11 6.34 15.76 59.13
C ALA A 11 5.47 16.98 59.51
N LEU A 12 4.51 17.36 58.68
CA LEU A 12 3.31 18.08 59.11
C LEU A 12 2.16 17.85 58.15
N THR A 13 1.23 17.13 58.62
CA THR A 13 -0.27 17.23 58.69
C THR A 13 -1.09 17.93 57.58
N ALA A 14 -2.12 17.23 57.28
CA ALA A 14 -3.28 17.42 56.40
C ALA A 14 -4.02 18.77 56.55
N ALA A 15 -4.63 19.20 55.44
CA ALA A 15 -5.88 19.95 55.42
C ALA A 15 -6.65 19.67 54.16
N CYS A 16 -7.82 19.02 54.29
CA CYS A 16 -8.85 18.89 53.24
C CYS A 16 -9.51 20.25 52.98
N ALA A 17 -9.55 20.66 51.71
CA ALA A 17 -10.47 21.69 51.25
C ALA A 17 -11.16 21.19 49.99
N ALA A 18 -12.45 20.83 50.13
CA ALA A 18 -13.34 20.51 49.01
C ALA A 18 -13.72 21.78 48.25
N LEU A 19 -13.31 21.90 46.99
CA LEU A 19 -13.83 22.91 46.08
C LEU A 19 -14.75 22.23 45.07
N VAL A 20 -16.03 22.55 45.17
CA VAL A 20 -17.07 22.25 44.18
C VAL A 20 -16.90 23.23 43.05
N LEU A 21 -16.46 22.78 41.87
CA LEU A 21 -16.44 23.56 40.63
C LEU A 21 -17.59 23.11 39.75
N THR A 22 -18.55 23.99 39.57
CA THR A 22 -19.64 23.92 38.60
C THR A 22 -19.08 23.98 37.18
N THR A 23 -19.28 22.91 36.41
CA THR A 23 -18.91 22.85 34.99
C THR A 23 -19.97 23.53 34.14
N ALA A 24 -19.61 24.65 33.53
CA ALA A 24 -20.39 25.27 32.43
C ALA A 24 -20.14 24.49 31.16
N CYS A 25 -21.20 23.96 30.53
CA CYS A 25 -21.17 23.37 29.20
C CYS A 25 -20.98 24.47 28.15
N THR A 26 -19.78 24.58 27.60
CA THR A 26 -19.56 25.25 26.32
C THR A 26 -19.62 24.19 25.22
N ALA A 27 -20.62 24.32 24.32
CA ALA A 27 -20.70 23.55 23.09
C ALA A 27 -19.56 24.00 22.15
N GLY A 28 -18.45 23.27 22.19
CA GLY A 28 -17.38 23.37 21.21
C GLY A 28 -17.65 22.38 20.09
N THR A 29 -17.71 22.87 18.87
CA THR A 29 -17.69 22.09 17.63
C THR A 29 -16.40 21.28 17.62
N THR A 30 -16.51 19.96 17.82
CA THR A 30 -15.38 19.04 17.72
C THR A 30 -15.17 18.70 16.26
N ASP A 31 -14.02 19.13 15.73
CA ASP A 31 -13.40 18.51 14.56
C ASP A 31 -13.29 17.00 14.80
N SER A 32 -13.91 16.22 13.92
CA SER A 32 -13.90 14.76 13.99
C SER A 32 -12.59 14.18 13.44
N THR A 33 -11.49 14.36 14.16
CA THR A 33 -10.35 13.46 14.03
C THR A 33 -10.75 12.13 14.70
N GLY A 34 -10.72 11.03 13.93
CA GLY A 34 -11.28 9.73 14.31
C GLY A 34 -10.71 9.14 15.61
N VAL A 35 -11.34 9.49 16.72
CA VAL A 35 -11.06 8.87 18.02
C VAL A 35 -11.64 7.46 18.01
N PRO A 36 -10.87 6.40 18.38
CA PRO A 36 -11.38 5.05 18.47
C PRO A 36 -12.60 4.97 19.40
N SER A 37 -13.72 4.45 18.88
CA SER A 37 -14.95 4.26 19.68
C SER A 37 -14.72 3.13 20.68
N ALA A 38 -14.90 3.38 21.95
CA ALA A 38 -14.74 2.37 23.01
C ALA A 38 -15.64 1.16 22.74
N GLY A 39 -15.08 -0.05 22.81
CA GLY A 39 -15.80 -1.33 22.66
C GLY A 39 -15.82 -1.92 21.25
N LYS A 40 -15.24 -1.26 20.22
CA LYS A 40 -15.11 -1.83 18.88
C LYS A 40 -13.73 -2.44 18.68
N PRO A 41 -13.60 -3.57 17.94
CA PRO A 41 -12.30 -4.14 17.63
C PRO A 41 -11.48 -3.14 16.81
N THR A 42 -10.22 -2.96 17.16
CA THR A 42 -9.28 -2.14 16.40
C THR A 42 -8.41 -3.05 15.53
N VAL A 43 -8.39 -2.79 14.23
CA VAL A 43 -7.61 -3.54 13.23
C VAL A 43 -6.61 -2.59 12.58
N ARG A 44 -5.34 -2.96 12.60
CA ARG A 44 -4.29 -2.24 11.89
C ARG A 44 -4.18 -2.78 10.47
N VAL A 45 -4.32 -1.88 9.49
CA VAL A 45 -4.21 -2.17 8.06
C VAL A 45 -2.98 -1.45 7.52
N ALA A 46 -1.96 -2.20 7.13
CA ALA A 46 -0.73 -1.67 6.57
C ALA A 46 -0.87 -1.43 5.06
N LEU A 47 -0.43 -0.27 4.58
CA LEU A 47 -0.50 0.10 3.16
C LEU A 47 0.58 1.13 2.79
N GLY A 48 0.88 1.22 1.50
CA GLY A 48 1.82 2.20 0.97
C GLY A 48 1.23 3.62 0.92
N VAL A 49 2.04 4.55 0.43
CA VAL A 49 1.70 5.97 0.32
C VAL A 49 1.63 6.37 -1.15
N ASP A 50 0.51 6.11 -1.79
CA ASP A 50 0.20 6.54 -3.15
C ASP A 50 -1.32 6.56 -3.42
N ALA A 51 -1.73 7.05 -4.60
CA ALA A 51 -3.14 7.24 -4.95
C ALA A 51 -3.92 5.92 -5.09
N SER A 52 -3.27 4.77 -5.25
CA SER A 52 -3.94 3.48 -5.40
C SER A 52 -4.60 2.98 -4.11
N TYR A 53 -4.28 3.60 -2.97
CA TYR A 53 -4.91 3.34 -1.67
C TYR A 53 -5.99 4.36 -1.30
N ALA A 54 -6.41 5.21 -2.24
CA ALA A 54 -7.43 6.25 -2.00
C ALA A 54 -8.72 5.76 -1.33
N PRO A 55 -9.26 4.55 -1.61
CA PRO A 55 -10.44 4.04 -0.92
C PRO A 55 -10.26 3.93 0.60
N PHE A 56 -9.08 3.52 1.06
CA PHE A 56 -8.79 3.42 2.50
C PHE A 56 -8.74 4.79 3.15
N TYR A 57 -8.09 5.77 2.50
CA TYR A 57 -8.00 7.15 3.00
C TYR A 57 -9.37 7.80 3.07
N LEU A 58 -10.19 7.65 2.02
CA LEU A 58 -11.54 8.17 1.96
C LEU A 58 -12.44 7.52 3.01
N ALA A 59 -12.33 6.19 3.21
CA ALA A 59 -13.11 5.47 4.20
C ALA A 59 -12.80 5.94 5.63
N VAL A 60 -11.52 6.22 5.95
CA VAL A 60 -11.11 6.78 7.25
C VAL A 60 -11.68 8.19 7.42
N GLU A 61 -11.46 9.08 6.45
CA GLU A 61 -11.93 10.49 6.52
C GLU A 61 -13.45 10.60 6.65
N ARG A 62 -14.20 9.72 6.00
CA ARG A 62 -15.68 9.67 6.10
C ARG A 62 -16.20 8.86 7.29
N GLY A 63 -15.31 8.30 8.12
CA GLY A 63 -15.68 7.48 9.28
C GLY A 63 -16.45 6.21 8.91
N MET A 64 -16.24 5.67 7.70
CA MET A 64 -17.01 4.53 7.18
C MET A 64 -16.73 3.25 7.98
N PHE A 65 -15.49 3.00 8.38
CA PHE A 65 -15.13 1.86 9.23
C PHE A 65 -15.82 1.92 10.60
N ALA A 66 -15.84 3.10 11.23
CA ALA A 66 -16.49 3.28 12.50
C ALA A 66 -18.02 3.07 12.41
N LYS A 67 -18.66 3.48 11.30
CA LYS A 67 -20.08 3.22 11.02
C LYS A 67 -20.36 1.73 10.82
N ALA A 68 -19.40 0.99 10.24
CA ALA A 68 -19.48 -0.47 10.08
C ALA A 68 -19.17 -1.25 11.38
N GLY A 69 -18.88 -0.54 12.47
CA GLY A 69 -18.65 -1.17 13.79
C GLY A 69 -17.24 -1.68 14.02
N VAL A 70 -16.24 -1.19 13.26
CA VAL A 70 -14.83 -1.53 13.41
C VAL A 70 -13.99 -0.26 13.47
N ASN A 71 -12.94 -0.25 14.31
CA ASN A 71 -11.92 0.80 14.28
C ASN A 71 -10.78 0.33 13.36
N VAL A 72 -10.40 1.15 12.37
CA VAL A 72 -9.27 0.86 11.50
C VAL A 72 -8.20 1.91 11.72
N GLU A 73 -6.99 1.43 12.01
CA GLU A 73 -5.77 2.23 12.07
C GLU A 73 -4.93 1.94 10.83
N LEU A 74 -4.65 2.96 10.01
CA LEU A 74 -3.81 2.82 8.84
C LEU A 74 -2.32 2.91 9.24
N VAL A 75 -1.60 1.81 9.05
CA VAL A 75 -0.15 1.75 9.23
C VAL A 75 0.51 2.11 7.89
N LYS A 76 0.99 3.35 7.80
CA LYS A 76 1.62 3.89 6.59
C LYS A 76 3.04 3.34 6.45
N THR A 77 3.35 2.80 5.28
CA THR A 77 4.64 2.18 4.99
C THR A 77 5.25 2.76 3.70
N GLU A 78 6.55 2.54 3.49
CA GLU A 78 7.23 3.02 2.28
C GLU A 78 6.80 2.31 0.98
N GLY A 79 5.90 1.32 1.08
CA GLY A 79 5.36 0.59 -0.07
C GLY A 79 4.87 -0.80 0.31
N GLY A 80 4.35 -1.52 -0.68
CA GLY A 80 3.75 -2.83 -0.51
C GLY A 80 4.61 -3.89 0.20
N PRO A 81 5.91 -4.02 -0.09
CA PRO A 81 6.76 -4.98 0.63
C PRO A 81 6.74 -4.76 2.14
N ALA A 82 6.91 -3.51 2.59
CA ALA A 82 6.90 -3.17 4.02
C ALA A 82 5.50 -3.38 4.64
N ALA A 83 4.42 -3.12 3.89
CA ALA A 83 3.05 -3.37 4.34
C ALA A 83 2.82 -4.88 4.61
N SER A 84 3.20 -5.75 3.69
CA SER A 84 3.05 -7.20 3.88
C SER A 84 3.98 -7.75 4.98
N GLN A 85 5.18 -7.17 5.13
CA GLN A 85 6.08 -7.50 6.23
C GLN A 85 5.50 -7.12 7.60
N ALA A 86 4.75 -6.00 7.69
CA ALA A 86 4.07 -5.61 8.92
C ALA A 86 3.06 -6.68 9.37
N VAL A 87 2.36 -7.32 8.42
CA VAL A 87 1.47 -8.46 8.74
C VAL A 87 2.28 -9.69 9.16
N ALA A 88 3.32 -10.05 8.42
CA ALA A 88 4.17 -11.18 8.77
C ALA A 88 4.86 -11.04 10.15
N ALA A 89 5.14 -9.80 10.57
CA ALA A 89 5.71 -9.48 11.88
C ALA A 89 4.65 -9.31 12.98
N GLY A 90 3.35 -9.42 12.68
CA GLY A 90 2.26 -9.24 13.65
C GLY A 90 2.03 -7.78 14.08
N THR A 91 2.66 -6.80 13.44
CA THR A 91 2.46 -5.38 13.72
C THR A 91 1.22 -4.80 13.03
N ALA A 92 0.68 -5.49 12.04
CA ALA A 92 -0.63 -5.25 11.44
C ALA A 92 -1.37 -6.58 11.26
N GLN A 93 -2.70 -6.56 11.22
CA GLN A 93 -3.54 -7.73 10.99
C GLN A 93 -3.82 -7.92 9.49
N MET A 94 -3.90 -6.82 8.77
CA MET A 94 -4.21 -6.79 7.35
C MET A 94 -3.21 -5.87 6.62
N ALA A 95 -3.07 -6.09 5.32
CA ALA A 95 -2.28 -5.21 4.45
C ALA A 95 -2.92 -5.09 3.07
N ALA A 96 -2.61 -4.00 2.37
CA ALA A 96 -2.90 -3.86 0.95
C ALA A 96 -1.59 -3.85 0.16
N ASN A 97 -1.46 -4.72 -0.85
CA ASN A 97 -0.23 -4.85 -1.64
C ASN A 97 -0.48 -5.46 -3.02
N ALA A 98 0.43 -5.17 -3.95
CA ALA A 98 0.43 -5.77 -5.26
C ALA A 98 0.68 -7.30 -5.20
N ASP A 99 0.01 -8.05 -6.06
CA ASP A 99 0.14 -9.49 -6.24
C ASP A 99 1.60 -9.94 -6.39
N SER A 100 2.31 -9.36 -7.33
CA SER A 100 3.71 -9.66 -7.65
C SER A 100 4.70 -9.30 -6.54
N THR A 101 4.26 -8.51 -5.56
CA THR A 101 5.04 -8.19 -4.36
C THR A 101 4.62 -9.09 -3.18
N ALA A 102 3.36 -9.48 -3.09
CA ALA A 102 2.84 -10.36 -2.04
C ALA A 102 3.29 -11.82 -2.24
N LEU A 103 3.28 -12.33 -3.48
CA LEU A 103 3.61 -13.73 -3.81
C LEU A 103 4.98 -14.18 -3.27
N PRO A 104 6.10 -13.46 -3.45
CA PRO A 104 7.37 -13.88 -2.87
C PRO A 104 7.37 -13.89 -1.34
N LEU A 105 6.62 -12.98 -0.70
CA LEU A 105 6.48 -12.94 0.75
C LEU A 105 5.67 -14.12 1.29
N MET A 106 4.68 -14.63 0.55
CA MET A 106 3.91 -15.82 0.91
C MET A 106 4.78 -17.09 1.01
N VAL A 107 5.96 -17.11 0.39
CA VAL A 107 6.94 -18.21 0.52
C VAL A 107 7.62 -18.18 1.90
N THR A 108 7.95 -17.00 2.39
CA THR A 108 8.68 -16.79 3.66
C THR A 108 7.75 -16.54 4.85
N ALA A 109 6.54 -16.05 4.57
CA ALA A 109 5.46 -15.82 5.53
C ALA A 109 4.22 -16.62 5.11
N PRO A 110 4.22 -17.96 5.31
CA PRO A 110 3.16 -18.85 4.81
C PRO A 110 1.81 -18.66 5.48
N GLY A 111 1.72 -17.80 6.50
CA GLY A 111 0.46 -17.35 7.11
C GLY A 111 -0.25 -16.22 6.34
N LEU A 112 0.39 -15.60 5.36
CA LEU A 112 -0.23 -14.51 4.60
C LEU A 112 -1.28 -15.05 3.62
N ARG A 113 -2.48 -14.43 3.61
CA ARG A 113 -3.62 -14.82 2.77
C ARG A 113 -4.11 -13.64 1.94
N ALA A 114 -4.41 -13.87 0.66
CA ALA A 114 -5.08 -12.90 -0.20
C ALA A 114 -6.59 -13.15 -0.13
N LEU A 115 -7.34 -12.14 0.32
CA LEU A 115 -8.78 -12.21 0.53
C LEU A 115 -9.56 -11.85 -0.74
N GLY A 116 -9.00 -10.97 -1.57
CA GLY A 116 -9.60 -10.48 -2.80
C GLY A 116 -8.81 -9.31 -3.38
N VAL A 117 -9.29 -8.82 -4.50
CA VAL A 117 -8.77 -7.65 -5.22
C VAL A 117 -9.59 -6.42 -4.84
N PHE A 118 -8.97 -5.28 -4.57
CA PHE A 118 -9.70 -4.02 -4.37
C PHE A 118 -9.45 -3.01 -5.49
N GLN A 119 -8.36 -3.17 -6.26
CA GLN A 119 -8.13 -2.33 -7.43
C GLN A 119 -7.23 -3.04 -8.45
N SER A 120 -7.30 -2.56 -9.69
CA SER A 120 -6.35 -2.94 -10.74
C SER A 120 -6.14 -1.80 -11.74
N SER A 121 -4.98 -1.81 -12.41
CA SER A 121 -4.69 -0.85 -13.47
C SER A 121 -3.71 -1.43 -14.50
N ASP A 122 -3.92 -1.09 -15.74
CA ASP A 122 -2.96 -1.27 -16.84
C ASP A 122 -2.31 0.06 -17.28
N ARG A 123 -2.65 1.17 -16.60
CA ARG A 123 -2.27 2.54 -16.97
C ARG A 123 -1.44 3.26 -15.90
N TYR A 124 -1.57 2.88 -14.64
CA TYR A 124 -0.99 3.59 -13.50
C TYR A 124 0.54 3.45 -13.42
N LEU A 125 1.10 2.30 -13.84
CA LEU A 125 2.55 2.14 -13.97
C LEU A 125 3.00 2.70 -15.32
N LYS A 126 3.96 3.61 -15.29
CA LYS A 126 4.47 4.34 -16.45
C LYS A 126 5.93 4.04 -16.69
N VAL A 127 6.29 3.87 -17.95
CA VAL A 127 7.67 3.76 -18.40
C VAL A 127 8.22 5.18 -18.57
N VAL A 128 9.27 5.51 -17.85
CA VAL A 128 9.96 6.80 -17.98
C VAL A 128 11.34 6.55 -18.58
N LEU A 129 11.60 7.18 -19.72
CA LEU A 129 12.91 7.18 -20.38
C LEU A 129 13.61 8.51 -20.14
N ARG A 130 14.93 8.48 -19.98
CA ARG A 130 15.76 9.68 -19.94
C ARG A 130 15.78 10.37 -21.30
N ASP A 131 15.84 11.69 -21.31
CA ASP A 131 16.02 12.46 -22.54
C ASP A 131 17.25 11.98 -23.33
N GLY A 132 17.09 11.90 -24.65
CA GLY A 132 18.09 11.30 -25.55
C GLY A 132 17.95 9.79 -25.75
N ILE A 133 17.17 9.09 -24.94
CA ILE A 133 16.80 7.69 -25.18
C ILE A 133 15.53 7.66 -26.05
N THR A 134 15.70 7.63 -27.35
CA THR A 134 14.59 7.67 -28.33
C THR A 134 14.04 6.29 -28.70
N SER A 135 14.71 5.21 -28.26
CA SER A 135 14.28 3.84 -28.51
C SER A 135 14.60 2.97 -27.28
N PRO A 136 13.70 2.05 -26.89
CA PRO A 136 13.99 1.07 -25.83
C PRO A 136 15.28 0.28 -26.07
N LYS A 137 15.69 0.05 -27.31
CA LYS A 137 16.93 -0.66 -27.68
C LYS A 137 18.20 0.05 -27.24
N HIS A 138 18.12 1.33 -26.91
CA HIS A 138 19.27 2.12 -26.42
C HIS A 138 19.41 2.05 -24.90
N ILE A 139 18.47 1.42 -24.18
CA ILE A 139 18.53 1.24 -22.72
C ILE A 139 19.69 0.31 -22.36
N ARG A 140 20.52 0.73 -21.43
CA ARG A 140 21.64 -0.04 -20.87
C ARG A 140 21.49 -0.24 -19.36
N THR A 141 20.81 0.70 -18.71
CA THR A 141 20.60 0.65 -17.25
C THR A 141 19.16 1.05 -16.91
N MET A 142 18.47 0.22 -16.13
CA MET A 142 17.14 0.55 -15.57
C MET A 142 17.16 0.49 -14.05
N ALA A 143 16.40 1.36 -13.41
CA ALA A 143 16.13 1.20 -11.98
C ALA A 143 14.80 0.46 -11.74
N SER A 144 14.73 -0.26 -10.62
CA SER A 144 13.57 -1.00 -10.18
C SER A 144 13.43 -0.98 -8.66
N ILE A 145 12.19 -0.96 -8.16
CA ILE A 145 11.86 -1.07 -6.73
C ILE A 145 11.76 -2.53 -6.22
N GLY A 146 12.11 -3.52 -7.05
CA GLY A 146 11.82 -4.92 -6.76
C GLY A 146 10.35 -5.30 -7.03
N GLY A 147 9.94 -6.51 -6.67
CA GLY A 147 8.55 -6.98 -6.80
C GLY A 147 7.93 -6.67 -8.16
N LEU A 148 6.80 -5.95 -8.15
CA LEU A 148 6.10 -5.51 -9.35
C LEU A 148 6.99 -4.72 -10.31
N GLY A 149 7.82 -3.81 -9.80
CA GLY A 149 8.72 -2.99 -10.63
C GLY A 149 9.72 -3.86 -11.40
N LEU A 150 10.29 -4.88 -10.76
CA LEU A 150 11.21 -5.81 -11.41
C LEU A 150 10.50 -6.68 -12.45
N TYR A 151 9.32 -7.21 -12.12
CA TYR A 151 8.50 -7.97 -13.05
C TYR A 151 8.15 -7.13 -14.29
N ALA A 152 7.63 -5.92 -14.09
CA ALA A 152 7.29 -4.99 -15.16
C ALA A 152 8.51 -4.64 -16.03
N THR A 153 9.69 -4.40 -15.41
CA THR A 153 10.94 -4.12 -16.13
C THR A 153 11.31 -5.26 -17.06
N HIS A 154 11.27 -6.51 -16.58
CA HIS A 154 11.58 -7.67 -17.41
C HIS A 154 10.57 -7.87 -18.55
N GLN A 155 9.27 -7.67 -18.29
CA GLN A 155 8.24 -7.79 -19.32
C GLN A 155 8.38 -6.69 -20.38
N TYR A 156 8.66 -5.45 -19.97
CA TYR A 156 8.92 -4.34 -20.89
C TYR A 156 10.11 -4.60 -21.80
N LEU A 157 11.22 -5.07 -21.26
CA LEU A 157 12.41 -5.38 -22.04
C LEU A 157 12.12 -6.49 -23.06
N ARG A 158 11.50 -7.61 -22.62
CA ARG A 158 11.12 -8.71 -23.50
C ARG A 158 10.15 -8.28 -24.61
N HIS A 159 9.15 -7.46 -24.27
CA HIS A 159 8.19 -6.93 -25.23
C HIS A 159 8.90 -6.13 -26.35
N ASN A 160 9.97 -5.43 -26.02
CA ASN A 160 10.76 -4.67 -26.99
C ASN A 160 11.88 -5.49 -27.64
N GLY A 161 11.88 -6.82 -27.47
CA GLY A 161 12.90 -7.71 -28.05
C GLY A 161 14.30 -7.53 -27.44
N ILE A 162 14.38 -7.11 -26.18
CA ILE A 162 15.62 -6.89 -25.43
C ILE A 162 15.77 -8.02 -24.41
N ASP A 163 16.93 -8.69 -24.43
CA ASP A 163 17.25 -9.65 -23.35
C ASP A 163 17.45 -8.87 -22.04
N PRO A 164 16.64 -9.15 -20.99
CA PRO A 164 16.80 -8.49 -19.70
C PRO A 164 18.20 -8.64 -19.08
N ASN A 165 18.91 -9.73 -19.40
CA ASN A 165 20.28 -9.95 -18.93
C ASN A 165 21.32 -9.03 -19.60
N SER A 166 20.96 -8.39 -20.73
CA SER A 166 21.82 -7.40 -21.40
C SER A 166 21.69 -6.00 -20.81
N VAL A 167 20.73 -5.78 -19.91
CA VAL A 167 20.45 -4.50 -19.25
C VAL A 167 20.82 -4.58 -17.78
N LYS A 168 21.60 -3.62 -17.30
CA LYS A 168 21.92 -3.53 -15.88
C LYS A 168 20.68 -3.02 -15.11
N ILE A 169 20.09 -3.87 -14.28
CA ILE A 169 18.98 -3.50 -13.41
C ILE A 169 19.51 -3.14 -12.01
N VAL A 170 19.27 -1.90 -11.57
CA VAL A 170 19.70 -1.37 -10.27
C VAL A 170 18.48 -1.28 -9.37
N GLN A 171 18.52 -1.93 -8.21
CA GLN A 171 17.46 -1.77 -7.20
C GLN A 171 17.68 -0.48 -6.40
N SER A 172 16.60 0.28 -6.21
CA SER A 172 16.57 1.51 -5.44
C SER A 172 15.17 1.79 -4.89
N SER A 173 15.05 2.71 -3.97
CA SER A 173 13.75 3.17 -3.45
C SER A 173 13.04 4.08 -4.46
N ALA A 174 11.71 4.06 -4.49
CA ALA A 174 10.93 4.87 -5.42
C ALA A 174 11.27 6.38 -5.37
N PRO A 175 11.48 7.01 -4.18
CA PRO A 175 11.87 8.41 -4.09
C PRO A 175 13.22 8.76 -4.72
N GLU A 176 14.16 7.82 -4.77
CA GLU A 176 15.52 8.07 -5.27
C GLU A 176 15.63 7.98 -6.80
N ILE A 177 14.76 7.16 -7.42
CA ILE A 177 14.85 6.80 -8.83
C ILE A 177 14.75 8.00 -9.78
N PRO A 178 13.84 8.99 -9.61
CA PRO A 178 13.82 10.17 -10.49
C PRO A 178 15.13 10.95 -10.49
N GLY A 179 15.78 11.10 -9.33
CA GLY A 179 17.09 11.74 -9.23
C GLY A 179 18.22 10.93 -9.90
N MET A 180 18.11 9.59 -9.94
CA MET A 180 19.06 8.75 -10.70
C MET A 180 18.93 8.97 -12.21
N LEU A 181 17.69 9.15 -12.71
CA LEU A 181 17.42 9.47 -14.10
C LEU A 181 18.02 10.84 -14.47
N GLU A 182 17.75 11.86 -13.66
CA GLU A 182 18.23 13.24 -13.82
C GLU A 182 19.75 13.30 -13.94
N ARG A 183 20.48 12.56 -13.09
CA ARG A 183 21.96 12.50 -13.12
C ARG A 183 22.52 11.60 -14.23
N GLY A 184 21.66 10.97 -15.05
CA GLY A 184 22.08 10.05 -16.10
C GLY A 184 22.67 8.73 -15.60
N SER A 185 22.43 8.38 -14.32
CA SER A 185 22.89 7.11 -13.74
C SER A 185 22.08 5.90 -14.22
N ILE A 186 20.88 6.16 -14.73
CA ILE A 186 20.01 5.19 -15.38
C ILE A 186 19.39 5.78 -16.64
N ASP A 187 18.99 4.91 -17.57
CA ASP A 187 18.37 5.30 -18.83
C ASP A 187 16.83 5.26 -18.74
N ALA A 188 16.29 4.42 -17.87
CA ALA A 188 14.86 4.21 -17.76
C ALA A 188 14.45 3.62 -16.39
N TYR A 189 13.15 3.72 -16.10
CA TYR A 189 12.50 3.00 -15.02
C TYR A 189 11.00 2.86 -15.26
N ILE A 190 10.33 2.01 -14.46
CA ILE A 190 8.87 1.83 -14.47
C ILE A 190 8.36 2.05 -13.07
N LEU A 191 7.55 3.10 -12.87
CA LEU A 191 6.95 3.45 -11.60
C LEU A 191 5.56 4.06 -11.77
N TYR A 192 4.88 4.16 -10.64
CA TYR A 192 3.60 4.83 -10.45
C TYR A 192 3.78 6.31 -10.06
N GLU A 193 2.68 7.04 -9.97
CA GLU A 193 2.70 8.43 -9.51
C GLU A 193 2.90 8.54 -7.99
N PRO A 194 3.63 9.55 -7.49
CA PRO A 194 4.12 10.75 -8.21
C PRO A 194 5.49 10.59 -8.90
N TRP A 195 6.10 9.42 -8.82
CA TRP A 195 7.50 9.22 -9.25
C TRP A 195 7.67 9.26 -10.77
N ALA A 196 6.64 8.82 -11.53
CA ALA A 196 6.67 8.94 -12.98
C ALA A 196 6.67 10.40 -13.42
N ALA A 197 5.78 11.23 -12.87
CA ALA A 197 5.72 12.66 -13.16
C ALA A 197 7.01 13.39 -12.74
N LYS A 198 7.61 13.04 -11.59
CA LYS A 198 8.87 13.62 -11.12
C LYS A 198 10.01 13.33 -12.10
N GLY A 199 10.12 12.12 -12.62
CA GLY A 199 11.14 11.81 -13.61
C GLY A 199 10.91 12.49 -14.96
N ALA A 200 9.65 12.62 -15.39
CA ALA A 200 9.33 13.39 -16.59
C ALA A 200 9.70 14.88 -16.44
N ALA A 201 9.52 15.45 -15.24
CA ALA A 201 9.93 16.82 -14.94
C ALA A 201 11.45 17.00 -14.79
N ALA A 202 12.18 15.91 -14.50
CA ALA A 202 13.64 15.90 -14.26
C ALA A 202 14.46 15.50 -15.51
N GLY A 203 14.01 15.82 -16.70
CA GLY A 203 14.72 15.50 -17.96
C GLY A 203 14.46 14.07 -18.42
N GLY A 204 13.21 13.62 -18.33
CA GLY A 204 12.74 12.39 -18.92
C GLY A 204 11.41 12.58 -19.64
N HIS A 205 10.89 11.51 -20.23
CA HIS A 205 9.54 11.50 -20.82
C HIS A 205 8.85 10.16 -20.58
N ILE A 206 7.52 10.19 -20.54
CA ILE A 206 6.71 8.98 -20.42
C ILE A 206 6.62 8.34 -21.81
N ALA A 207 7.16 7.12 -21.94
CA ALA A 207 7.25 6.36 -23.19
C ALA A 207 6.19 5.25 -23.32
N GLY A 208 5.43 4.97 -22.28
CA GLY A 208 4.41 3.94 -22.30
C GLY A 208 3.84 3.63 -20.92
N ARG A 209 2.91 2.69 -20.88
CA ARG A 209 2.22 2.20 -19.68
C ARG A 209 2.32 0.69 -19.59
N SER A 210 2.08 0.14 -18.42
CA SER A 210 2.23 -1.30 -18.16
C SER A 210 1.34 -2.18 -19.04
N GLY A 211 0.15 -1.71 -19.41
CA GLY A 211 -0.75 -2.41 -20.32
C GLY A 211 -0.19 -2.58 -21.73
N ASP A 212 0.66 -1.68 -22.20
CA ASP A 212 1.27 -1.74 -23.54
C ASP A 212 2.13 -3.00 -23.73
N PHE A 213 2.62 -3.57 -22.64
CA PHE A 213 3.44 -4.79 -22.63
C PHE A 213 2.86 -5.92 -21.75
N GLY A 214 1.53 -5.88 -21.53
CA GLY A 214 0.75 -6.96 -20.92
C GLY A 214 0.91 -7.11 -19.43
N VAL A 215 1.38 -6.06 -18.70
CA VAL A 215 1.47 -6.08 -17.24
C VAL A 215 0.30 -5.30 -16.64
N LYS A 216 -0.46 -5.97 -15.76
CA LYS A 216 -1.51 -5.37 -14.98
C LYS A 216 -1.07 -5.18 -13.54
N TYR A 217 -1.27 -4.00 -13.01
CA TYR A 217 -1.08 -3.71 -11.58
C TYR A 217 -2.35 -4.15 -10.85
N VAL A 218 -2.27 -5.20 -10.07
CA VAL A 218 -3.39 -5.73 -9.29
C VAL A 218 -3.03 -5.65 -7.82
N GLN A 219 -3.91 -5.09 -7.00
CA GLN A 219 -3.71 -5.05 -5.56
C GLN A 219 -4.71 -5.91 -4.81
N TRP A 220 -4.19 -6.66 -3.88
CA TRP A 220 -4.92 -7.53 -2.98
C TRP A 220 -5.07 -6.92 -1.59
N LEU A 221 -6.20 -7.19 -0.97
CA LEU A 221 -6.33 -7.10 0.47
C LEU A 221 -5.82 -8.41 1.09
N LEU A 222 -4.86 -8.30 1.97
CA LEU A 222 -4.16 -9.41 2.60
C LEU A 222 -4.48 -9.45 4.09
N ALA A 223 -4.44 -10.66 4.69
CA ALA A 223 -4.56 -10.83 6.13
C ALA A 223 -3.62 -11.93 6.65
N ASP A 224 -3.28 -11.87 7.94
CA ASP A 224 -2.67 -13.00 8.65
C ASP A 224 -3.70 -14.10 8.89
N GLN A 225 -3.34 -15.34 8.58
CA GLN A 225 -4.23 -16.51 8.72
C GLN A 225 -4.66 -16.76 10.17
N SER A 226 -3.73 -16.59 11.11
CA SER A 226 -4.01 -16.88 12.51
C SER A 226 -5.04 -15.92 13.06
N TRP A 227 -4.88 -14.63 12.75
CA TRP A 227 -5.85 -13.60 13.09
C TRP A 227 -7.16 -13.79 12.33
N LEU A 228 -7.11 -14.06 11.03
CA LEU A 228 -8.27 -14.20 10.16
C LEU A 228 -9.21 -15.32 10.63
N LYS A 229 -8.66 -16.43 11.14
CA LYS A 229 -9.44 -17.59 11.62
C LYS A 229 -10.55 -17.21 12.60
N ASP A 230 -10.27 -16.27 13.50
CA ASP A 230 -11.22 -15.84 14.54
C ASP A 230 -11.89 -14.50 14.22
N ASN A 231 -11.56 -13.86 13.07
CA ASN A 231 -11.96 -12.50 12.72
C ASN A 231 -12.54 -12.37 11.31
N GLN A 232 -13.12 -13.44 10.74
CA GLN A 232 -13.68 -13.43 9.39
C GLN A 232 -14.70 -12.32 9.18
N GLU A 233 -15.63 -12.15 10.14
CA GLU A 233 -16.65 -11.12 10.07
C GLU A 233 -16.05 -9.70 10.10
N VAL A 234 -15.05 -9.48 10.94
CA VAL A 234 -14.36 -8.17 11.04
C VAL A 234 -13.62 -7.86 9.75
N ALA A 235 -12.89 -8.84 9.20
CA ALA A 235 -12.19 -8.70 7.92
C ALA A 235 -13.17 -8.44 6.77
N GLY A 236 -14.31 -9.14 6.76
CA GLY A 236 -15.39 -8.93 5.79
C GLY A 236 -15.97 -7.52 5.86
N LYS A 237 -16.27 -7.01 7.06
CA LYS A 237 -16.73 -5.62 7.25
C LYS A 237 -15.72 -4.60 6.71
N ILE A 238 -14.43 -4.83 6.96
CA ILE A 238 -13.37 -3.94 6.43
C ILE A 238 -13.38 -3.96 4.90
N PHE A 239 -13.42 -5.15 4.29
CA PHE A 239 -13.39 -5.25 2.84
C PHE A 239 -14.68 -4.67 2.20
N LYS A 240 -15.84 -4.91 2.79
CA LYS A 240 -17.10 -4.29 2.35
C LYS A 240 -17.06 -2.76 2.40
N VAL A 241 -16.44 -2.18 3.43
CA VAL A 241 -16.21 -0.73 3.52
C VAL A 241 -15.28 -0.25 2.42
N VAL A 242 -14.21 -0.99 2.11
CA VAL A 242 -13.30 -0.67 1.00
C VAL A 242 -14.04 -0.72 -0.33
N ALA A 243 -14.89 -1.75 -0.55
CA ALA A 243 -15.72 -1.86 -1.76
C ALA A 243 -16.67 -0.65 -1.94
N ALA A 244 -17.34 -0.24 -0.87
CA ALA A 244 -18.18 0.97 -0.91
C ALA A 244 -17.37 2.26 -1.12
N ALA A 245 -16.15 2.31 -0.62
CA ALA A 245 -15.25 3.44 -0.85
C ALA A 245 -14.69 3.47 -2.29
N ASP A 246 -14.49 2.30 -2.93
CA ASP A 246 -14.10 2.18 -4.34
C ASP A 246 -15.10 2.92 -5.26
N GLU A 247 -16.41 2.70 -5.03
CA GLU A 247 -17.47 3.40 -5.78
C GLU A 247 -17.40 4.92 -5.56
N LEU A 248 -17.23 5.34 -4.30
CA LEU A 248 -17.14 6.77 -3.97
C LEU A 248 -15.90 7.45 -4.56
N VAL A 249 -14.79 6.75 -4.74
CA VAL A 249 -13.60 7.30 -5.43
C VAL A 249 -13.91 7.56 -6.89
N GLY A 250 -14.69 6.70 -7.54
CA GLY A 250 -15.16 6.90 -8.91
C GLY A 250 -16.11 8.08 -9.05
N ASP A 251 -17.05 8.21 -8.11
CA ASP A 251 -18.07 9.26 -8.12
C ASP A 251 -17.53 10.64 -7.76
N ASP A 252 -16.58 10.73 -6.82
CA ASP A 252 -16.02 11.97 -6.32
C ASP A 252 -14.48 11.85 -6.13
N PRO A 253 -13.71 11.85 -7.24
CA PRO A 253 -12.27 11.75 -7.18
C PRO A 253 -11.61 12.94 -6.46
N GLU A 254 -12.28 14.10 -6.38
CA GLU A 254 -11.76 15.27 -5.66
C GLU A 254 -11.81 15.03 -4.14
N ALA A 255 -12.89 14.47 -3.61
CA ALA A 255 -12.97 14.11 -2.20
C ALA A 255 -11.95 13.02 -1.85
N ALA A 256 -11.76 12.02 -2.73
CA ALA A 256 -10.75 11.00 -2.54
C ALA A 256 -9.32 11.56 -2.54
N ALA A 257 -9.04 12.53 -3.42
CA ALA A 257 -7.75 13.21 -3.46
C ALA A 257 -7.51 14.07 -2.21
N LYS A 258 -8.52 14.79 -1.72
CA LYS A 258 -8.45 15.55 -0.46
C LYS A 258 -8.20 14.62 0.74
N ALA A 259 -8.89 13.48 0.81
CA ALA A 259 -8.63 12.47 1.83
C ALA A 259 -7.19 11.93 1.77
N SER A 260 -6.68 11.69 0.57
CA SER A 260 -5.29 11.26 0.35
C SER A 260 -4.29 12.33 0.80
N ASP A 261 -4.56 13.61 0.57
CA ASP A 261 -3.71 14.70 1.08
C ASP A 261 -3.76 14.78 2.60
N GLN A 262 -4.92 14.69 3.21
CA GLN A 262 -5.08 14.71 4.66
C GLN A 262 -4.33 13.55 5.32
N GLN A 263 -4.48 12.33 4.78
CA GLN A 263 -3.89 11.13 5.35
C GLN A 263 -2.39 10.98 5.07
N VAL A 264 -1.92 11.28 3.86
CA VAL A 264 -0.56 10.93 3.43
C VAL A 264 0.16 12.04 2.64
N LYS A 265 -0.39 13.25 2.61
CA LYS A 265 0.19 14.44 1.96
C LYS A 265 0.43 14.27 0.45
N LEU A 266 -0.47 13.58 -0.24
CA LEU A 266 -0.46 13.52 -1.70
C LEU A 266 -1.06 14.81 -2.28
N PRO A 267 -0.40 15.48 -3.26
CA PRO A 267 -0.93 16.70 -3.85
C PRO A 267 -2.28 16.47 -4.54
N VAL A 268 -3.34 17.17 -4.11
CA VAL A 268 -4.72 16.99 -4.57
C VAL A 268 -4.81 17.02 -6.10
N ALA A 269 -4.28 18.10 -6.72
CA ALA A 269 -4.38 18.29 -8.18
C ALA A 269 -3.71 17.15 -8.99
N GLN A 270 -2.64 16.55 -8.47
CA GLN A 270 -1.98 15.42 -9.10
C GLN A 270 -2.78 14.13 -8.86
N THR A 271 -3.27 13.93 -7.66
CA THR A 271 -4.06 12.76 -7.28
C THR A 271 -5.33 12.66 -8.12
N VAL A 272 -6.10 13.76 -8.26
CA VAL A 272 -7.30 13.80 -9.12
C VAL A 272 -7.00 13.35 -10.56
N LYS A 273 -5.84 13.75 -11.11
CA LYS A 273 -5.48 13.38 -12.49
C LYS A 273 -5.18 11.90 -12.68
N VAL A 274 -4.71 11.21 -11.63
CA VAL A 274 -4.26 9.81 -11.74
C VAL A 274 -5.29 8.80 -11.26
N LEU A 275 -6.24 9.18 -10.40
CA LEU A 275 -7.32 8.29 -9.96
C LEU A 275 -8.08 7.63 -11.12
N PRO A 276 -8.42 8.31 -12.25
CA PRO A 276 -9.08 7.68 -13.39
C PRO A 276 -8.21 6.67 -14.17
N GLU A 277 -6.92 6.57 -13.86
CA GLU A 277 -6.04 5.54 -14.44
C GLU A 277 -6.15 4.21 -13.69
N ILE A 278 -6.85 4.17 -12.55
CA ILE A 278 -7.02 3.00 -11.69
C ILE A 278 -8.48 2.57 -11.72
N THR A 279 -8.72 1.29 -11.88
CA THR A 279 -10.04 0.69 -11.74
C THR A 279 -10.20 0.24 -10.29
N PHE A 280 -10.93 1.00 -9.51
CA PHE A 280 -11.32 0.65 -8.16
C PHE A 280 -12.57 -0.22 -8.22
N THR A 281 -12.41 -1.50 -7.96
CA THR A 281 -13.49 -2.49 -7.99
C THR A 281 -13.10 -3.66 -7.10
N ALA A 282 -13.72 -3.72 -5.93
CA ALA A 282 -13.54 -4.83 -5.00
C ALA A 282 -14.22 -6.09 -5.54
N ARG A 283 -13.52 -7.22 -5.46
CA ARG A 283 -14.02 -8.54 -5.90
C ARG A 283 -13.20 -9.68 -5.29
N GLY A 284 -13.74 -10.86 -5.34
CA GLY A 284 -13.01 -12.08 -4.98
C GLY A 284 -11.88 -12.45 -5.95
N ILE A 285 -11.03 -13.37 -5.50
CA ILE A 285 -9.98 -13.98 -6.31
C ILE A 285 -10.63 -14.93 -7.34
N ASN A 286 -10.35 -14.72 -8.61
CA ASN A 286 -10.89 -15.52 -9.70
C ASN A 286 -9.82 -16.36 -10.44
N GLY A 287 -10.23 -17.12 -11.44
CA GLY A 287 -9.34 -17.98 -12.23
C GLY A 287 -8.24 -17.24 -12.99
N THR A 288 -8.52 -16.00 -13.43
CA THR A 288 -7.53 -15.16 -14.09
C THR A 288 -6.44 -14.75 -13.11
N ASP A 289 -6.80 -14.35 -11.87
CA ASP A 289 -5.83 -13.97 -10.84
C ASP A 289 -4.88 -15.14 -10.51
N VAL A 290 -5.42 -16.37 -10.43
CA VAL A 290 -4.60 -17.57 -10.21
C VAL A 290 -3.66 -17.82 -11.39
N THR A 291 -4.13 -17.64 -12.62
CA THR A 291 -3.33 -17.84 -13.83
C THR A 291 -2.19 -16.81 -13.92
N GLU A 292 -2.48 -15.54 -13.66
CA GLU A 292 -1.46 -14.50 -13.64
C GLU A 292 -0.48 -14.69 -12.47
N SER A 293 -0.96 -15.12 -11.30
CA SER A 293 -0.09 -15.47 -10.17
C SER A 293 0.90 -16.58 -10.52
N LYS A 294 0.48 -17.61 -11.27
CA LYS A 294 1.39 -18.65 -11.75
C LYS A 294 2.49 -18.09 -12.64
N LYS A 295 2.15 -17.20 -13.60
CA LYS A 295 3.15 -16.56 -14.46
C LYS A 295 4.16 -15.72 -13.67
N ILE A 296 3.68 -15.00 -12.65
CA ILE A 296 4.55 -14.23 -11.76
C ILE A 296 5.46 -15.17 -10.95
N VAL A 297 4.92 -16.26 -10.41
CA VAL A 297 5.70 -17.26 -9.66
C VAL A 297 6.75 -17.90 -10.56
N ASP A 298 6.41 -18.28 -11.80
CA ASP A 298 7.38 -18.84 -12.76
C ASP A 298 8.50 -17.84 -13.07
N PHE A 299 8.18 -16.56 -13.21
CA PHE A 299 9.18 -15.49 -13.32
C PHE A 299 10.09 -15.43 -12.09
N LEU A 300 9.51 -15.41 -10.89
CA LEU A 300 10.26 -15.32 -9.64
C LEU A 300 11.21 -16.53 -9.44
N LEU A 301 10.75 -17.72 -9.78
CA LEU A 301 11.57 -18.95 -9.77
C LEU A 301 12.68 -18.87 -10.81
N GLY A 302 12.37 -18.46 -12.04
CA GLY A 302 13.33 -18.30 -13.13
C GLY A 302 14.42 -17.28 -12.82
N GLN A 303 14.09 -16.22 -12.11
CA GLN A 303 15.04 -15.20 -11.62
C GLN A 303 15.73 -15.61 -10.30
N LYS A 304 15.42 -16.76 -9.73
CA LYS A 304 15.95 -17.24 -8.44
C LYS A 304 15.64 -16.30 -7.26
N LEU A 305 14.56 -15.53 -7.37
CA LEU A 305 14.09 -14.62 -6.31
C LEU A 305 13.33 -15.37 -5.21
N ILE A 306 12.76 -16.51 -5.57
CA ILE A 306 12.19 -17.49 -4.62
C ILE A 306 12.76 -18.87 -4.90
N LYS A 307 12.79 -19.73 -3.88
CA LYS A 307 13.31 -21.10 -3.98
C LYS A 307 12.22 -22.14 -4.27
N LYS A 308 10.96 -21.80 -4.00
CA LYS A 308 9.78 -22.65 -4.22
C LYS A 308 8.56 -21.78 -4.49
N SER A 309 7.54 -22.35 -5.13
CA SER A 309 6.23 -21.71 -5.26
C SER A 309 5.56 -21.59 -3.89
N PRO A 310 4.81 -20.49 -3.61
CA PRO A 310 3.83 -20.51 -2.55
C PRO A 310 2.68 -21.48 -2.90
N GLU A 311 2.00 -21.99 -1.88
CA GLU A 311 0.82 -22.87 -2.06
C GLU A 311 -0.40 -22.03 -2.48
N LEU A 312 -0.52 -21.74 -3.80
CA LEU A 312 -1.51 -20.80 -4.34
C LEU A 312 -2.95 -21.18 -3.96
N ASP A 313 -3.28 -22.46 -3.89
CA ASP A 313 -4.64 -22.93 -3.56
C ASP A 313 -5.04 -22.63 -2.11
N THR A 314 -4.09 -22.44 -1.22
CA THR A 314 -4.33 -22.11 0.19
C THR A 314 -4.04 -20.66 0.53
N THR A 315 -3.20 -19.98 -0.25
CA THR A 315 -2.84 -18.56 -0.03
C THR A 315 -3.79 -17.60 -0.72
N LEU A 316 -4.39 -18.00 -1.86
CA LEU A 316 -5.38 -17.22 -2.59
C LEU A 316 -6.77 -17.74 -2.22
N LEU A 317 -7.48 -17.04 -1.33
CA LEU A 317 -8.75 -17.51 -0.76
C LEU A 317 -9.93 -17.28 -1.73
N LYS A 318 -10.06 -18.16 -2.74
CA LYS A 318 -11.18 -18.13 -3.71
C LYS A 318 -12.51 -18.29 -2.99
N GLY A 319 -13.48 -17.44 -3.32
CA GLY A 319 -14.83 -17.46 -2.73
C GLY A 319 -14.91 -16.82 -1.34
N TRP A 320 -13.79 -16.34 -0.79
CA TRP A 320 -13.80 -15.71 0.52
C TRP A 320 -14.55 -14.36 0.50
N TYR A 321 -14.32 -13.56 -0.53
CA TYR A 321 -14.96 -12.23 -0.68
C TYR A 321 -16.49 -12.38 -0.75
N GLU A 322 -16.98 -13.28 -1.59
CA GLU A 322 -18.41 -13.56 -1.80
C GLU A 322 -19.09 -14.06 -0.53
N GLN A 323 -18.36 -14.77 0.34
CA GLN A 323 -18.89 -15.30 1.59
C GLN A 323 -18.91 -14.27 2.74
N HIS A 324 -18.00 -13.28 2.73
CA HIS A 324 -17.77 -12.43 3.89
C HIS A 324 -17.88 -10.93 3.64
N ALA A 325 -17.76 -10.47 2.38
CA ALA A 325 -17.62 -9.05 2.03
C ALA A 325 -18.57 -8.56 0.92
N GLU A 326 -19.27 -9.45 0.24
CA GLU A 326 -20.29 -9.09 -0.76
C GLU A 326 -21.62 -8.61 -0.15
#